data_b6df7913cc0f0108596a4330cd4367b3
#
_entry.id   b6df7913cc0f0108596a4330cd4367b3
#
_cell.length_a   1.000
_cell.length_b   1.000
_cell.length_c   1.000
_cell.angle_alpha   90.00
_cell.angle_beta   90.00
_cell.angle_gamma   90.00
#
_symmetry.space_group_name_H-M   'P 1'
#
loop_
_entity.id
_entity.type
_entity.pdbx_description
1 polymer ?
#
loop_
_entity_poly.entity_id
_entity_poly.type
_entity_poly.pdbx_seq_one_letter_code
_entity_poly.pdbx_strand_id
1 'polypeptide(L)'
;MLKIFLSLLLFTLINSSQKQGDIKLTPPTPHISAPAGAFAKTVLLPGDPKRAKYVAEKFLDKAELVNDVRGVQGYTGFYKGVKISVMASGMGMPSMGIYSYELFNAYDVENIIRVGSIGSIKEDVNLKDIVVATSASTNSNYGNNFHLDGIISGAASYKLVKKVDEAVEKMGLSSKVKFGQILSSDTFYTDEKENDLKWAKMGVIGVEMEGYALYLNAARAGKNALVMATVSDQLVKKQYLSAEERQLSFDEMLTVALEAAISL
;
A
#
# COMPACT_ATOMS: atom_id res chain seq x y z
N MET A 1 8.03 -17.23 54.78
CA MET A 1 9.02 -17.54 53.72
C MET A 1 8.43 -18.33 52.55
N LEU A 2 7.58 -19.31 52.73
CA LEU A 2 7.05 -20.15 51.66
C LEU A 2 6.13 -19.38 50.61
N LYS A 3 5.35 -18.37 51.09
CA LYS A 3 4.49 -17.55 50.21
C LYS A 3 5.25 -16.60 49.29
N ILE A 4 6.44 -16.13 49.69
CA ILE A 4 7.27 -15.26 48.84
C ILE A 4 7.98 -16.06 47.75
N PHE A 5 8.37 -17.30 48.02
CA PHE A 5 8.96 -18.20 47.04
C PHE A 5 7.95 -18.62 45.95
N LEU A 6 6.67 -18.88 46.30
CA LEU A 6 5.64 -19.19 45.32
C LEU A 6 5.30 -18.00 44.42
N SER A 7 5.33 -16.78 44.95
CA SER A 7 5.12 -15.55 44.17
C SER A 7 6.24 -15.26 43.17
N LEU A 8 7.51 -15.50 43.55
CA LEU A 8 8.64 -15.37 42.63
C LEU A 8 8.64 -16.48 41.56
N LEU A 9 8.25 -17.70 41.89
CA LEU A 9 8.13 -18.77 40.90
C LEU A 9 6.99 -18.52 39.91
N LEU A 10 5.85 -17.97 40.35
CA LEU A 10 4.77 -17.57 39.45
C LEU A 10 5.19 -16.39 38.55
N PHE A 11 5.95 -15.43 39.06
CA PHE A 11 6.47 -14.31 38.29
C PHE A 11 7.50 -14.73 37.24
N THR A 12 8.34 -15.74 37.54
CA THR A 12 9.28 -16.33 36.56
C THR A 12 8.58 -17.21 35.53
N LEU A 13 7.48 -17.87 35.88
CA LEU A 13 6.66 -18.65 34.94
C LEU A 13 5.79 -17.78 34.03
N ILE A 14 5.39 -16.57 34.47
CA ILE A 14 4.64 -15.62 33.66
C ILE A 14 5.59 -14.84 32.71
N ASN A 15 6.85 -14.68 33.05
CA ASN A 15 7.86 -14.05 32.18
C ASN A 15 8.53 -15.00 31.17
N SER A 16 8.21 -16.28 31.20
CA SER A 16 8.42 -17.16 30.05
C SER A 16 7.27 -17.08 29.04
N SER A 17 6.70 -15.91 28.82
CA SER A 17 6.01 -15.63 27.57
C SER A 17 7.05 -15.90 26.48
N GLN A 18 6.96 -17.06 25.87
CA GLN A 18 7.73 -17.41 24.70
C GLN A 18 7.74 -16.18 23.81
N LYS A 19 8.92 -15.54 23.65
CA LYS A 19 9.21 -14.83 22.44
C LYS A 19 8.93 -15.85 21.35
N GLN A 20 7.74 -15.82 20.78
CA GLN A 20 7.43 -16.51 19.55
C GLN A 20 8.47 -15.94 18.59
N GLY A 21 9.56 -16.69 18.39
CA GLY A 21 10.71 -16.24 17.65
C GLY A 21 10.16 -15.77 16.31
N ASP A 22 10.40 -14.52 15.96
CA ASP A 22 9.98 -14.00 14.67
C ASP A 22 10.42 -15.01 13.63
N ILE A 23 9.46 -15.66 12.95
CA ILE A 23 9.76 -16.62 11.88
C ILE A 23 10.50 -15.81 10.84
N LYS A 24 11.84 -15.98 10.80
CA LYS A 24 12.67 -15.29 9.82
C LYS A 24 12.31 -15.85 8.45
N LEU A 25 11.47 -15.11 7.73
CA LEU A 25 11.13 -15.44 6.36
C LEU A 25 12.39 -15.33 5.49
N THR A 26 12.62 -16.36 4.69
CA THR A 26 13.72 -16.38 3.70
C THR A 26 13.14 -16.62 2.31
N PRO A 27 13.67 -15.93 1.28
CA PRO A 27 13.30 -16.23 -0.11
C PRO A 27 13.71 -17.65 -0.53
N PRO A 28 12.85 -18.35 -1.34
CA PRO A 28 11.52 -17.95 -1.74
C PRO A 28 10.51 -18.07 -0.59
N THR A 29 9.48 -17.22 -0.60
CA THR A 29 8.39 -17.24 0.38
C THR A 29 7.16 -17.98 -0.18
N PRO A 30 6.12 -18.28 0.61
CA PRO A 30 4.95 -19.02 0.12
C PRO A 30 4.20 -18.36 -1.05
N HIS A 31 4.29 -17.03 -1.20
CA HIS A 31 3.55 -16.29 -2.22
C HIS A 31 4.45 -15.58 -3.23
N ILE A 32 5.77 -15.59 -3.02
CA ILE A 32 6.75 -14.96 -3.90
C ILE A 32 7.89 -15.95 -4.15
N SER A 33 8.03 -16.41 -5.41
CA SER A 33 9.06 -17.39 -5.81
C SER A 33 10.41 -16.78 -6.16
N ALA A 34 10.53 -15.45 -6.14
CA ALA A 34 11.74 -14.74 -6.45
C ALA A 34 12.91 -15.14 -5.54
N PRO A 35 14.15 -15.24 -6.04
CA PRO A 35 15.31 -15.44 -5.19
C PRO A 35 15.66 -14.18 -4.38
N ALA A 36 16.51 -14.34 -3.37
CA ALA A 36 17.02 -13.21 -2.60
C ALA A 36 17.70 -12.17 -3.53
N GLY A 37 17.45 -10.87 -3.27
CA GLY A 37 18.02 -9.78 -4.07
C GLY A 37 17.34 -9.53 -5.43
N ALA A 38 16.30 -10.29 -5.77
CA ALA A 38 15.55 -10.09 -7.01
C ALA A 38 14.85 -8.73 -7.05
N PHE A 39 14.24 -8.30 -5.92
CA PHE A 39 13.56 -7.02 -5.83
C PHE A 39 14.52 -5.85 -5.60
N ALA A 40 14.10 -4.67 -6.06
CA ALA A 40 14.73 -3.40 -5.72
C ALA A 40 14.33 -2.94 -4.31
N LYS A 41 15.04 -1.94 -3.77
CA LYS A 41 14.70 -1.31 -2.49
C LYS A 41 13.35 -0.60 -2.51
N THR A 42 12.89 -0.17 -3.68
CA THR A 42 11.60 0.48 -3.89
C THR A 42 10.75 -0.35 -4.84
N VAL A 43 9.52 -0.65 -4.41
CA VAL A 43 8.53 -1.44 -5.17
C VAL A 43 7.28 -0.59 -5.41
N LEU A 44 6.86 -0.48 -6.67
CA LEU A 44 5.51 -0.01 -7.00
C LEU A 44 4.53 -1.18 -6.88
N LEU A 45 3.42 -0.99 -6.19
CA LEU A 45 2.51 -2.09 -5.85
C LEU A 45 1.07 -1.82 -6.34
N PRO A 46 0.75 -2.03 -7.65
CA PRO A 46 -0.62 -2.02 -8.14
C PRO A 46 -1.41 -3.23 -7.62
N GLY A 47 -2.74 -3.13 -7.57
CA GLY A 47 -3.59 -4.29 -7.27
C GLY A 47 -3.64 -5.31 -8.41
N ASP A 48 -3.70 -4.81 -9.64
CA ASP A 48 -3.92 -5.57 -10.87
C ASP A 48 -2.60 -6.11 -11.47
N PRO A 49 -2.47 -7.45 -11.71
CA PRO A 49 -1.29 -8.03 -12.38
C PRO A 49 -1.05 -7.47 -13.78
N LYS A 50 -2.10 -7.17 -14.55
CA LYS A 50 -1.96 -6.55 -15.86
C LYS A 50 -1.36 -5.15 -15.78
N ARG A 51 -1.66 -4.40 -14.72
CA ARG A 51 -1.03 -3.09 -14.48
C ARG A 51 0.44 -3.26 -14.08
N ALA A 52 0.78 -4.27 -13.27
CA ALA A 52 2.19 -4.55 -12.97
C ALA A 52 2.99 -4.83 -14.24
N LYS A 53 2.45 -5.67 -15.13
CA LYS A 53 3.04 -5.95 -16.45
C LYS A 53 3.15 -4.69 -17.30
N TYR A 54 2.08 -3.90 -17.39
CA TYR A 54 2.07 -2.64 -18.15
C TYR A 54 3.15 -1.66 -17.67
N VAL A 55 3.31 -1.48 -16.36
CA VAL A 55 4.36 -0.63 -15.80
C VAL A 55 5.75 -1.15 -16.18
N ALA A 56 5.97 -2.45 -16.07
CA ALA A 56 7.24 -3.07 -16.43
C ALA A 56 7.57 -2.87 -17.91
N GLU A 57 6.64 -3.13 -18.82
CA GLU A 57 6.85 -3.06 -20.27
C GLU A 57 6.97 -1.61 -20.78
N LYS A 58 6.24 -0.67 -20.18
CA LYS A 58 6.22 0.72 -20.66
C LYS A 58 7.28 1.61 -20.06
N PHE A 59 7.61 1.42 -18.79
CA PHE A 59 8.44 2.37 -18.03
C PHE A 59 9.80 1.84 -17.63
N LEU A 60 9.99 0.51 -17.55
CA LEU A 60 11.24 -0.04 -17.06
C LEU A 60 12.11 -0.59 -18.19
N ASP A 61 13.34 -0.15 -18.22
CA ASP A 61 14.39 -0.76 -19.08
C ASP A 61 14.79 -2.12 -18.51
N LYS A 62 15.00 -3.12 -19.40
CA LYS A 62 15.46 -4.47 -19.05
C LYS A 62 14.61 -5.11 -17.94
N ALA A 63 13.30 -4.95 -18.02
CA ALA A 63 12.37 -5.53 -17.07
C ALA A 63 12.38 -7.07 -17.16
N GLU A 64 12.61 -7.74 -16.05
CA GLU A 64 12.59 -9.19 -15.91
C GLU A 64 11.45 -9.62 -14.99
N LEU A 65 10.73 -10.68 -15.36
CA LEU A 65 9.72 -11.32 -14.53
C LEU A 65 10.41 -12.07 -13.39
N VAL A 66 10.18 -11.67 -12.14
CA VAL A 66 10.80 -12.27 -10.95
C VAL A 66 9.81 -13.07 -10.09
N ASN A 67 8.51 -12.86 -10.30
CA ASN A 67 7.44 -13.63 -9.63
C ASN A 67 6.23 -13.81 -10.52
N ASP A 68 5.63 -15.01 -10.49
CA ASP A 68 4.34 -15.32 -11.14
C ASP A 68 3.51 -16.32 -10.30
N VAL A 69 3.80 -16.44 -9.00
CA VAL A 69 3.03 -17.30 -8.10
C VAL A 69 1.59 -16.81 -8.04
N ARG A 70 0.62 -17.70 -8.27
CA ARG A 70 -0.83 -17.39 -8.30
C ARG A 70 -1.22 -16.32 -9.33
N GLY A 71 -0.40 -16.08 -10.37
CA GLY A 71 -0.62 -15.01 -11.35
C GLY A 71 -0.36 -13.60 -10.80
N VAL A 72 0.20 -13.48 -9.59
CA VAL A 72 0.58 -12.20 -9.00
C VAL A 72 1.98 -11.84 -9.49
N GLN A 73 1.99 -11.24 -10.69
CA GLN A 73 3.23 -10.96 -11.41
C GLN A 73 4.05 -9.84 -10.74
N GLY A 74 5.36 -10.09 -10.65
CA GLY A 74 6.35 -9.12 -10.18
C GLY A 74 7.52 -9.01 -11.16
N TYR A 75 7.97 -7.81 -11.41
CA TYR A 75 9.04 -7.47 -12.35
C TYR A 75 10.08 -6.58 -11.68
N THR A 76 11.31 -6.70 -12.13
CA THR A 76 12.40 -5.80 -11.72
C THR A 76 13.14 -5.33 -12.97
N GLY A 77 13.40 -4.03 -13.05
CA GLY A 77 14.11 -3.40 -14.16
C GLY A 77 14.72 -2.07 -13.71
N PHE A 78 14.92 -1.16 -14.65
CA PHE A 78 15.53 0.13 -14.37
C PHE A 78 14.64 1.27 -14.90
N TYR A 79 14.47 2.30 -14.09
CA TYR A 79 13.89 3.56 -14.53
C TYR A 79 14.94 4.66 -14.40
N LYS A 80 15.30 5.26 -15.54
CA LYS A 80 16.39 6.27 -15.61
C LYS A 80 17.69 5.82 -14.94
N GLY A 81 18.05 4.55 -15.10
CA GLY A 81 19.25 3.96 -14.53
C GLY A 81 19.18 3.51 -13.07
N VAL A 82 18.06 3.75 -12.36
CA VAL A 82 17.83 3.29 -10.99
C VAL A 82 17.01 2.01 -10.99
N LYS A 83 17.44 1.00 -10.22
CA LYS A 83 16.72 -0.28 -10.07
C LYS A 83 15.39 -0.07 -9.38
N ILE A 84 14.29 -0.45 -10.00
CA ILE A 84 12.92 -0.38 -9.50
C ILE A 84 12.23 -1.72 -9.73
N SER A 85 11.37 -2.11 -8.80
CA SER A 85 10.47 -3.24 -8.98
C SER A 85 9.03 -2.80 -9.05
N VAL A 86 8.23 -3.58 -9.76
CA VAL A 86 6.77 -3.47 -9.73
C VAL A 86 6.19 -4.85 -9.53
N MET A 87 5.21 -4.99 -8.64
CA MET A 87 4.56 -6.28 -8.37
C MET A 87 3.09 -6.04 -8.05
N ALA A 88 2.21 -6.94 -8.47
CA ALA A 88 0.81 -6.88 -8.09
C ALA A 88 0.61 -7.24 -6.60
N SER A 89 -0.47 -6.73 -6.01
CA SER A 89 -0.86 -7.07 -4.64
C SER A 89 -2.16 -7.87 -4.54
N GLY A 90 -2.90 -8.00 -5.65
CA GLY A 90 -4.31 -8.40 -5.58
C GLY A 90 -5.17 -7.29 -4.96
N MET A 91 -6.38 -7.63 -4.53
CA MET A 91 -7.36 -6.70 -3.95
C MET A 91 -7.62 -7.03 -2.49
N GLY A 92 -7.88 -5.98 -1.71
CA GLY A 92 -8.27 -6.07 -0.31
C GLY A 92 -7.10 -6.17 0.68
N MET A 93 -7.36 -5.75 1.90
CA MET A 93 -6.35 -5.72 2.97
C MET A 93 -5.71 -7.07 3.26
N PRO A 94 -6.39 -8.23 3.25
CA PRO A 94 -5.73 -9.51 3.46
C PRO A 94 -4.68 -9.82 2.40
N SER A 95 -4.97 -9.54 1.11
CA SER A 95 -4.02 -9.77 0.02
C SER A 95 -2.83 -8.80 0.11
N MET A 96 -3.09 -7.50 0.26
CA MET A 96 -2.06 -6.50 0.50
C MET A 96 -1.19 -6.87 1.71
N GLY A 97 -1.81 -7.36 2.77
CA GLY A 97 -1.14 -7.81 3.98
C GLY A 97 -0.10 -8.89 3.74
N ILE A 98 -0.43 -9.90 2.91
CA ILE A 98 0.49 -10.98 2.55
C ILE A 98 1.70 -10.43 1.80
N TYR A 99 1.48 -9.77 0.66
CA TYR A 99 2.56 -9.36 -0.23
C TYR A 99 3.44 -8.27 0.37
N SER A 100 2.88 -7.27 1.04
CA SER A 100 3.69 -6.24 1.70
C SER A 100 4.51 -6.80 2.86
N TYR A 101 3.96 -7.77 3.63
CA TYR A 101 4.69 -8.42 4.70
C TYR A 101 5.90 -9.21 4.17
N GLU A 102 5.71 -10.02 3.12
CA GLU A 102 6.79 -10.81 2.53
C GLU A 102 7.86 -9.90 1.90
N LEU A 103 7.47 -8.86 1.15
CA LEU A 103 8.41 -7.90 0.56
C LEU A 103 9.27 -7.19 1.60
N PHE A 104 8.68 -6.71 2.69
CA PHE A 104 9.40 -6.01 3.76
C PHE A 104 10.31 -6.94 4.59
N ASN A 105 9.83 -8.15 4.91
CA ASN A 105 10.49 -9.00 5.89
C ASN A 105 11.41 -10.08 5.29
N ALA A 106 11.25 -10.41 4.00
CA ALA A 106 12.06 -11.43 3.34
C ALA A 106 12.93 -10.88 2.19
N TYR A 107 12.45 -9.86 1.47
CA TYR A 107 13.10 -9.38 0.25
C TYR A 107 13.85 -8.06 0.42
N ASP A 108 14.04 -7.58 1.64
CA ASP A 108 14.81 -6.38 1.96
C ASP A 108 14.30 -5.11 1.24
N VAL A 109 12.99 -5.07 0.96
CA VAL A 109 12.31 -3.89 0.42
C VAL A 109 12.22 -2.82 1.50
N GLU A 110 12.59 -1.59 1.15
CA GLU A 110 12.60 -0.45 2.07
C GLU A 110 11.36 0.44 1.88
N ASN A 111 10.90 0.57 0.63
CA ASN A 111 9.83 1.47 0.28
C ASN A 111 8.80 0.76 -0.59
N ILE A 112 7.53 0.86 -0.26
CA ILE A 112 6.42 0.41 -1.11
C ILE A 112 5.55 1.62 -1.43
N ILE A 113 5.37 1.92 -2.72
CA ILE A 113 4.42 2.91 -3.21
C ILE A 113 3.28 2.15 -3.90
N ARG A 114 2.12 2.08 -3.26
CA ARG A 114 0.92 1.56 -3.92
C ARG A 114 0.46 2.52 -5.01
N VAL A 115 0.20 1.99 -6.20
CA VAL A 115 -0.28 2.74 -7.37
C VAL A 115 -1.63 2.16 -7.82
N GLY A 116 -2.69 2.67 -7.22
CA GLY A 116 -4.03 2.10 -7.33
C GLY A 116 -5.06 2.96 -8.04
N SER A 117 -6.32 2.57 -7.88
CA SER A 117 -7.50 3.37 -8.20
C SER A 117 -8.28 3.66 -6.92
N ILE A 118 -9.10 4.73 -6.94
CA ILE A 118 -9.88 5.17 -5.79
C ILE A 118 -11.22 5.75 -6.25
N GLY A 119 -12.26 5.50 -5.46
CA GLY A 119 -13.53 6.19 -5.59
C GLY A 119 -13.52 7.48 -4.80
N SER A 120 -13.72 8.62 -5.45
CA SER A 120 -13.85 9.92 -4.76
C SER A 120 -15.21 10.08 -4.11
N ILE A 121 -15.22 10.57 -2.85
CA ILE A 121 -16.42 10.91 -2.08
C ILE A 121 -16.52 12.42 -1.77
N LYS A 122 -15.72 13.23 -2.47
CA LYS A 122 -15.73 14.69 -2.40
C LYS A 122 -16.05 15.29 -3.77
N GLU A 123 -16.85 16.36 -3.80
CA GLU A 123 -17.25 17.01 -5.05
C GLU A 123 -16.10 17.66 -5.82
N ASP A 124 -15.09 18.15 -5.11
CA ASP A 124 -13.92 18.84 -5.64
C ASP A 124 -12.77 17.91 -6.05
N VAL A 125 -12.94 16.60 -5.89
CA VAL A 125 -11.98 15.57 -6.32
C VAL A 125 -12.57 14.83 -7.53
N ASN A 126 -12.07 15.12 -8.71
CA ASN A 126 -12.67 14.73 -9.98
C ASN A 126 -12.06 13.46 -10.56
N LEU A 127 -12.72 12.88 -11.58
CA LEU A 127 -12.14 11.77 -12.36
C LEU A 127 -10.76 12.18 -12.89
N LYS A 128 -9.82 11.23 -12.86
CA LYS A 128 -8.41 11.37 -13.26
C LYS A 128 -7.55 12.26 -12.35
N ASP A 129 -8.10 12.86 -11.29
CA ASP A 129 -7.26 13.42 -10.23
C ASP A 129 -6.44 12.32 -9.56
N ILE A 130 -5.28 12.69 -9.04
CA ILE A 130 -4.39 11.79 -8.30
C ILE A 130 -4.55 12.07 -6.80
N VAL A 131 -4.91 11.06 -6.05
CA VAL A 131 -4.95 11.11 -4.58
C VAL A 131 -3.64 10.59 -4.02
N VAL A 132 -3.01 11.38 -3.16
CA VAL A 132 -1.87 10.99 -2.32
C VAL A 132 -2.37 10.86 -0.89
N ALA A 133 -2.46 9.64 -0.41
CA ALA A 133 -3.07 9.34 0.89
C ALA A 133 -2.09 9.60 2.03
N THR A 134 -2.28 10.68 2.77
CA THR A 134 -1.47 10.99 3.97
C THR A 134 -1.78 10.07 5.14
N SER A 135 -3.00 9.54 5.17
CA SER A 135 -3.44 8.53 6.13
C SER A 135 -4.60 7.71 5.58
N ALA A 136 -4.83 6.55 6.16
CA ALA A 136 -5.96 5.69 5.85
C ALA A 136 -6.72 5.36 7.14
N SER A 137 -8.02 5.68 7.16
CA SER A 137 -8.99 5.10 8.10
C SER A 137 -9.50 3.77 7.55
N THR A 138 -10.21 3.00 8.35
CA THR A 138 -10.79 1.73 7.89
C THR A 138 -12.08 1.40 8.61
N ASN A 139 -12.95 0.63 7.95
CA ASN A 139 -14.09 -0.06 8.54
C ASN A 139 -13.78 -1.54 8.83
N SER A 140 -12.53 -1.97 8.65
CA SER A 140 -12.05 -3.32 8.86
C SER A 140 -11.53 -3.54 10.27
N ASN A 141 -11.55 -4.79 10.69
CA ASN A 141 -10.87 -5.25 11.91
C ASN A 141 -9.40 -5.64 11.67
N TYR A 142 -8.80 -5.28 10.53
CA TYR A 142 -7.42 -5.65 10.20
C TYR A 142 -6.42 -5.28 11.29
N GLY A 143 -6.55 -4.08 11.88
CA GLY A 143 -5.69 -3.59 12.95
C GLY A 143 -5.71 -4.44 14.24
N ASN A 144 -6.79 -5.17 14.49
CA ASN A 144 -6.92 -6.02 15.69
C ASN A 144 -5.90 -7.18 15.70
N ASN A 145 -5.39 -7.58 14.53
CA ASN A 145 -4.35 -8.62 14.43
C ASN A 145 -3.03 -8.23 15.12
N PHE A 146 -2.81 -6.95 15.40
CA PHE A 146 -1.61 -6.49 16.09
C PHE A 146 -1.73 -6.49 17.61
N HIS A 147 -2.91 -6.81 18.15
CA HIS A 147 -3.21 -6.91 19.59
C HIS A 147 -2.78 -5.69 20.41
N LEU A 148 -2.93 -4.50 19.84
CA LEU A 148 -2.64 -3.25 20.50
C LEU A 148 -3.79 -2.87 21.46
N ASP A 149 -3.42 -2.24 22.58
CA ASP A 149 -4.40 -1.64 23.50
C ASP A 149 -4.81 -0.25 22.97
N GLY A 150 -5.69 -0.26 21.96
CA GLY A 150 -6.19 0.94 21.28
C GLY A 150 -6.31 0.77 19.76
N ILE A 151 -6.55 1.90 19.08
CA ILE A 151 -6.72 1.98 17.62
C ILE A 151 -5.51 2.67 17.03
N ILE A 152 -4.78 1.97 16.16
CA ILE A 152 -3.64 2.53 15.44
C ILE A 152 -4.10 3.24 14.17
N SER A 153 -3.56 4.42 13.91
CA SER A 153 -3.78 5.14 12.64
C SER A 153 -2.92 4.57 11.52
N GLY A 154 -3.52 4.34 10.36
CA GLY A 154 -2.77 4.06 9.14
C GLY A 154 -2.15 5.36 8.60
N ALA A 155 -0.85 5.56 8.80
CA ALA A 155 -0.17 6.79 8.39
C ALA A 155 0.85 6.52 7.28
N ALA A 156 0.86 7.40 6.27
CA ALA A 156 1.90 7.39 5.24
C ALA A 156 3.27 7.79 5.82
N SER A 157 4.33 7.28 5.21
CA SER A 157 5.69 7.71 5.55
C SER A 157 5.93 9.13 5.01
N TYR A 158 6.17 10.09 5.89
CA TYR A 158 6.40 11.49 5.54
C TYR A 158 7.50 11.66 4.47
N LYS A 159 8.58 10.85 4.56
CA LYS A 159 9.65 10.84 3.56
C LYS A 159 9.10 10.62 2.13
N LEU A 160 8.20 9.64 1.96
CA LEU A 160 7.60 9.34 0.65
C LEU A 160 6.61 10.42 0.20
N VAL A 161 5.79 10.94 1.12
CA VAL A 161 4.88 12.06 0.83
C VAL A 161 5.66 13.26 0.29
N LYS A 162 6.74 13.64 0.96
CA LYS A 162 7.61 14.75 0.54
C LYS A 162 8.20 14.52 -0.86
N LYS A 163 8.69 13.31 -1.15
CA LYS A 163 9.26 12.98 -2.47
C LYS A 163 8.22 13.01 -3.59
N VAL A 164 7.00 12.59 -3.30
CA VAL A 164 5.89 12.71 -4.25
C VAL A 164 5.50 14.17 -4.47
N ASP A 165 5.44 14.98 -3.42
CA ASP A 165 5.14 16.41 -3.52
C ASP A 165 6.18 17.16 -4.39
N GLU A 166 7.47 16.91 -4.13
CA GLU A 166 8.58 17.43 -4.96
C GLU A 166 8.44 17.02 -6.44
N ALA A 167 8.03 15.78 -6.73
CA ALA A 167 7.83 15.30 -8.10
C ALA A 167 6.60 15.96 -8.76
N VAL A 168 5.50 16.12 -8.01
CA VAL A 168 4.27 16.78 -8.44
C VAL A 168 4.54 18.23 -8.86
N GLU A 169 5.26 18.98 -8.01
CA GLU A 169 5.64 20.37 -8.31
C GLU A 169 6.50 20.44 -9.57
N LYS A 170 7.55 19.61 -9.66
CA LYS A 170 8.46 19.55 -10.83
C LYS A 170 7.73 19.24 -12.14
N MET A 171 6.67 18.41 -12.08
CA MET A 171 5.88 18.03 -13.24
C MET A 171 4.73 19.00 -13.56
N GLY A 172 4.48 20.02 -12.72
CA GLY A 172 3.40 20.98 -12.89
C GLY A 172 2.01 20.39 -12.69
N LEU A 173 1.88 19.32 -11.87
CA LEU A 173 0.64 18.58 -11.65
C LEU A 173 -0.12 18.99 -10.38
N SER A 174 0.29 20.05 -9.68
CA SER A 174 -0.28 20.45 -8.38
C SER A 174 -1.80 20.67 -8.41
N SER A 175 -2.38 21.10 -9.53
CA SER A 175 -3.84 21.26 -9.66
C SER A 175 -4.62 19.94 -9.70
N LYS A 176 -3.98 18.85 -10.15
CA LYS A 176 -4.58 17.51 -10.30
C LYS A 176 -4.33 16.60 -9.10
N VAL A 177 -3.43 16.97 -8.20
CA VAL A 177 -3.05 16.13 -7.06
C VAL A 177 -3.74 16.60 -5.79
N LYS A 178 -4.34 15.67 -5.07
CA LYS A 178 -5.06 15.90 -3.81
C LYS A 178 -4.40 15.10 -2.71
N PHE A 179 -3.87 15.79 -1.71
CA PHE A 179 -3.35 15.17 -0.50
C PHE A 179 -4.44 15.07 0.56
N GLY A 180 -4.65 13.90 1.14
CA GLY A 180 -5.68 13.77 2.16
C GLY A 180 -5.81 12.37 2.74
N GLN A 181 -6.75 12.25 3.68
CA GLN A 181 -7.10 10.99 4.31
C GLN A 181 -8.04 10.19 3.40
N ILE A 182 -7.82 8.88 3.34
CA ILE A 182 -8.67 7.94 2.61
C ILE A 182 -9.33 6.93 3.55
N LEU A 183 -10.32 6.21 3.04
CA LEU A 183 -10.92 5.04 3.68
C LEU A 183 -10.45 3.77 2.96
N SER A 184 -9.89 2.81 3.70
CA SER A 184 -9.69 1.44 3.23
C SER A 184 -10.86 0.59 3.70
N SER A 185 -11.67 0.09 2.77
CA SER A 185 -12.89 -0.67 3.05
C SER A 185 -12.71 -2.16 2.74
N ASP A 186 -13.34 -3.03 3.54
CA ASP A 186 -13.41 -4.47 3.26
C ASP A 186 -14.45 -4.83 2.20
N THR A 187 -15.38 -3.92 1.90
CA THR A 187 -16.48 -4.18 0.99
C THR A 187 -16.50 -3.19 -0.17
N PHE A 188 -16.69 -3.69 -1.39
CA PHE A 188 -16.92 -2.88 -2.58
C PHE A 188 -18.42 -2.69 -2.85
N TYR A 189 -19.20 -3.76 -2.66
CA TYR A 189 -20.66 -3.72 -2.76
C TYR A 189 -21.26 -3.57 -1.37
N THR A 190 -21.98 -2.49 -1.12
CA THR A 190 -22.62 -2.19 0.17
C THR A 190 -24.10 -1.87 -0.03
N ASP A 191 -24.92 -2.30 0.93
CA ASP A 191 -26.36 -1.96 0.97
C ASP A 191 -26.56 -0.50 1.42
N GLU A 192 -25.63 0.08 2.17
CA GLU A 192 -25.69 1.43 2.69
C GLU A 192 -24.83 2.41 1.87
N LYS A 193 -25.32 2.81 0.70
CA LYS A 193 -24.61 3.75 -0.21
C LYS A 193 -24.32 5.13 0.39
N GLU A 194 -25.05 5.55 1.43
CA GLU A 194 -24.84 6.84 2.09
C GLU A 194 -23.71 6.80 3.14
N ASN A 195 -23.19 5.63 3.46
CA ASN A 195 -22.18 5.48 4.50
C ASN A 195 -20.88 6.20 4.11
N ASP A 196 -20.52 6.20 2.85
CA ASP A 196 -19.32 6.89 2.35
C ASP A 196 -19.39 8.41 2.53
N LEU A 197 -20.62 9.00 2.45
CA LEU A 197 -20.81 10.44 2.68
C LEU A 197 -20.60 10.83 4.15
N LYS A 198 -20.78 9.91 5.11
CA LYS A 198 -20.45 10.15 6.52
C LYS A 198 -18.94 10.32 6.70
N TRP A 199 -18.15 9.52 5.99
CA TRP A 199 -16.69 9.65 5.98
C TRP A 199 -16.24 10.96 5.33
N ALA A 200 -16.91 11.39 4.27
CA ALA A 200 -16.64 12.67 3.60
C ALA A 200 -16.80 13.87 4.54
N LYS A 201 -17.78 13.82 5.49
CA LYS A 201 -17.97 14.85 6.51
C LYS A 201 -16.81 14.92 7.51
N MET A 202 -16.06 13.82 7.67
CA MET A 202 -14.87 13.75 8.51
C MET A 202 -13.58 14.11 7.77
N GLY A 203 -13.67 14.57 6.52
CA GLY A 203 -12.52 14.99 5.74
C GLY A 203 -11.88 13.89 4.88
N VAL A 204 -12.45 12.68 4.87
CA VAL A 204 -12.00 11.60 3.98
C VAL A 204 -12.34 11.96 2.53
N ILE A 205 -11.38 11.81 1.61
CA ILE A 205 -11.52 12.28 0.22
C ILE A 205 -11.83 11.15 -0.78
N GLY A 206 -11.59 9.89 -0.40
CA GLY A 206 -11.87 8.76 -1.27
C GLY A 206 -11.81 7.42 -0.55
N VAL A 207 -12.31 6.38 -1.20
CA VAL A 207 -12.38 5.01 -0.70
C VAL A 207 -11.64 4.04 -1.64
N GLU A 208 -10.81 3.19 -1.05
CA GLU A 208 -10.09 2.08 -1.68
C GLU A 208 -10.07 0.88 -0.71
N MET A 209 -9.24 -0.15 -0.93
CA MET A 209 -9.38 -1.40 -0.18
C MET A 209 -8.07 -1.93 0.45
N GLU A 210 -6.93 -1.22 0.41
CA GLU A 210 -5.63 -1.81 0.77
C GLU A 210 -4.72 -0.93 1.64
N GLY A 211 -4.86 0.38 1.56
CA GLY A 211 -3.90 1.34 2.11
C GLY A 211 -3.65 1.18 3.60
N TYR A 212 -4.70 0.92 4.39
CA TYR A 212 -4.58 0.75 5.83
C TYR A 212 -3.66 -0.43 6.19
N ALA A 213 -3.85 -1.60 5.53
CA ALA A 213 -3.01 -2.77 5.77
C ALA A 213 -1.54 -2.52 5.38
N LEU A 214 -1.31 -1.83 4.24
CA LEU A 214 0.03 -1.48 3.80
C LEU A 214 0.75 -0.59 4.82
N TYR A 215 0.07 0.44 5.33
CA TYR A 215 0.65 1.37 6.31
C TYR A 215 0.99 0.69 7.64
N LEU A 216 0.12 -0.21 8.12
CA LEU A 216 0.37 -0.94 9.35
C LEU A 216 1.56 -1.91 9.21
N ASN A 217 1.64 -2.63 8.10
CA ASN A 217 2.78 -3.53 7.85
C ASN A 217 4.10 -2.76 7.73
N ALA A 218 4.10 -1.61 7.06
CA ALA A 218 5.29 -0.75 6.98
C ALA A 218 5.70 -0.24 8.35
N ALA A 219 4.76 0.26 9.15
CA ALA A 219 5.03 0.74 10.50
C ALA A 219 5.64 -0.36 11.39
N ARG A 220 5.05 -1.58 11.37
CA ARG A 220 5.57 -2.73 12.12
C ARG A 220 6.96 -3.15 11.69
N ALA A 221 7.25 -3.09 10.38
CA ALA A 221 8.55 -3.48 9.83
C ALA A 221 9.62 -2.37 9.96
N GLY A 222 9.27 -1.16 10.41
CA GLY A 222 10.16 0.00 10.39
C GLY A 222 10.54 0.45 8.97
N LYS A 223 9.63 0.25 8.01
CA LYS A 223 9.80 0.53 6.58
C LYS A 223 8.87 1.66 6.12
N ASN A 224 8.96 2.04 4.84
CA ASN A 224 8.20 3.16 4.32
C ASN A 224 7.09 2.70 3.37
N ALA A 225 5.93 3.33 3.50
CA ALA A 225 4.81 3.10 2.60
C ALA A 225 4.07 4.39 2.24
N LEU A 226 3.54 4.42 1.03
CA LEU A 226 2.66 5.47 0.53
C LEU A 226 1.61 4.85 -0.40
N VAL A 227 0.38 5.36 -0.34
CA VAL A 227 -0.68 5.07 -1.31
C VAL A 227 -0.86 6.28 -2.22
N MET A 228 -0.76 6.02 -3.51
CA MET A 228 -1.17 6.93 -4.58
C MET A 228 -2.27 6.24 -5.38
N ALA A 229 -3.30 6.98 -5.75
CA ALA A 229 -4.40 6.40 -6.53
C ALA A 229 -4.97 7.42 -7.50
N THR A 230 -5.29 6.97 -8.72
CA THR A 230 -6.06 7.77 -9.68
C THR A 230 -7.55 7.61 -9.41
N VAL A 231 -8.29 8.70 -9.41
CA VAL A 231 -9.74 8.68 -9.25
C VAL A 231 -10.38 8.04 -10.49
N SER A 232 -10.90 6.84 -10.32
CA SER A 232 -11.60 6.07 -11.36
C SER A 232 -13.11 6.21 -11.26
N ASP A 233 -13.62 6.57 -10.09
CA ASP A 233 -15.03 6.68 -9.76
C ASP A 233 -15.28 7.95 -8.95
N GLN A 234 -16.16 8.83 -9.43
CA GLN A 234 -16.62 9.99 -8.70
C GLN A 234 -18.02 9.68 -8.14
N LEU A 235 -18.07 9.20 -6.89
CA LEU A 235 -19.27 8.59 -6.33
C LEU A 235 -20.38 9.60 -6.05
N VAL A 236 -20.03 10.85 -5.70
CA VAL A 236 -21.02 11.93 -5.45
C VAL A 236 -21.74 12.32 -6.75
N LYS A 237 -20.98 12.49 -7.84
CA LYS A 237 -21.49 12.88 -9.15
C LYS A 237 -21.95 11.68 -9.99
N LYS A 238 -21.74 10.45 -9.51
CA LYS A 238 -22.05 9.18 -10.21
C LYS A 238 -21.41 9.11 -11.60
N GLN A 239 -20.13 9.49 -11.68
CA GLN A 239 -19.32 9.43 -12.89
C GLN A 239 -18.26 8.34 -12.74
N TYR A 240 -18.00 7.59 -13.80
CA TYR A 240 -17.13 6.42 -13.77
C TYR A 240 -16.29 6.38 -15.04
N LEU A 241 -15.02 6.01 -14.91
CA LEU A 241 -14.17 5.69 -16.04
C LEU A 241 -14.58 4.34 -16.63
N SER A 242 -14.52 4.22 -17.95
CA SER A 242 -14.65 2.93 -18.63
C SER A 242 -13.52 1.96 -18.23
N ALA A 243 -13.69 0.67 -18.53
CA ALA A 243 -12.66 -0.34 -18.27
C ALA A 243 -11.33 -0.01 -19.01
N GLU A 244 -11.43 0.49 -20.24
CA GLU A 244 -10.29 0.93 -21.04
C GLU A 244 -9.62 2.17 -20.44
N GLU A 245 -10.37 3.18 -20.06
CA GLU A 245 -9.85 4.38 -19.40
C GLU A 245 -9.18 4.05 -18.07
N ARG A 246 -9.72 3.11 -17.27
CA ARG A 246 -9.09 2.63 -16.03
C ARG A 246 -7.73 1.97 -16.28
N GLN A 247 -7.49 1.43 -17.45
CA GLN A 247 -6.21 0.83 -17.82
C GLN A 247 -5.19 1.87 -18.29
N LEU A 248 -5.64 2.90 -19.02
CA LEU A 248 -4.76 3.87 -19.70
C LEU A 248 -4.57 5.20 -18.95
N SER A 249 -5.46 5.58 -18.02
CA SER A 249 -5.46 6.90 -17.39
C SER A 249 -4.51 7.05 -16.19
N PHE A 250 -3.68 6.05 -15.92
CA PHE A 250 -2.81 6.06 -14.73
C PHE A 250 -1.38 6.52 -15.00
N ASP A 251 -1.03 6.85 -16.22
CA ASP A 251 0.34 7.19 -16.61
C ASP A 251 0.92 8.40 -15.85
N GLU A 252 0.12 9.43 -15.63
CA GLU A 252 0.57 10.60 -14.85
C GLU A 252 0.94 10.20 -13.42
N MET A 253 0.05 9.44 -12.74
CA MET A 253 0.33 8.94 -11.39
C MET A 253 1.55 8.00 -11.36
N LEU A 254 1.66 7.10 -12.33
CA LEU A 254 2.78 6.18 -12.44
C LEU A 254 4.10 6.91 -12.64
N THR A 255 4.10 7.95 -13.48
CA THR A 255 5.29 8.78 -13.70
C THR A 255 5.68 9.54 -12.43
N VAL A 256 4.71 10.16 -11.72
CA VAL A 256 4.98 10.80 -10.42
C VAL A 256 5.57 9.81 -9.42
N ALA A 257 4.99 8.60 -9.32
CA ALA A 257 5.47 7.56 -8.41
C ALA A 257 6.90 7.11 -8.76
N LEU A 258 7.22 6.97 -10.05
CA LEU A 258 8.56 6.60 -10.51
C LEU A 258 9.59 7.72 -10.27
N GLU A 259 9.23 8.99 -10.55
CA GLU A 259 10.11 10.14 -10.26
C GLU A 259 10.40 10.25 -8.76
N ALA A 260 9.39 10.07 -7.91
CA ALA A 260 9.57 10.03 -6.46
C ALA A 260 10.46 8.85 -6.03
N ALA A 261 10.24 7.65 -6.62
CA ALA A 261 10.97 6.44 -6.29
C ALA A 261 12.48 6.54 -6.56
N ILE A 262 12.88 7.17 -7.66
CA ILE A 262 14.32 7.33 -8.00
C ILE A 262 15.00 8.44 -7.22
N SER A 263 14.27 9.27 -6.47
CA SER A 263 14.80 10.35 -5.64
C SER A 263 15.02 9.95 -4.17
N LEU A 264 14.77 8.67 -3.83
CA LEU A 264 14.90 8.11 -2.48
C LEU A 264 16.32 7.69 -2.16
#